data_55e25a07d87ad609755fe62d12bffaa5
#
_entry.id   55e25a07d87ad609755fe62d12bffaa5
#
_cell.length_a   1.000
_cell.length_b   1.000
_cell.length_c   1.000
_cell.angle_alpha   90.00
_cell.angle_beta   90.00
_cell.angle_gamma   90.00
#
_symmetry.space_group_name_H-M   'P 1'
#
loop_
_entity.id
_entity.type
_entity.pdbx_description
1 polymer ?
#
loop_
_entity_poly.entity_id
_entity_poly.type
_entity_poly.pdbx_seq_one_letter_code
_entity_poly.pdbx_strand_id
1 'polypeptide(L)'
;MTMLNDLHWPACEVGLARDGSRIEWSGKMKALAYFGQGRFELIEDRPIVCTEHDLLARVERVYRCGTDVKICASGRPDQCEESLLDELRSIFAIDAPHRDGHFLDYSRLLLDNQPVGISDDRLFIAIRERLAGMSDEDRGRLSGLLRRFWGRILGHETVVTIERVGSKVHELREGIGYMAGKWLEPAYLAFKPGDRCVLQSRIARYDPPPTSRPNAAGIQLLGGNITDLAMNLAGAYAQYIRLTPPIIRSGSVIRVPGELPNALAAFAEPAACLLDCFQKSTHELGQDDHGSILHKSVLPGGTTCVIGSGAMAMMSMMFALVNDDVLGMSSAAQVVAVVRGDDKADLVRRIMADPRVVTVVCKDESQLPGRIAKVYGPQYQQRTGKSFHGFDDVIVAAGNAQTLSLAHALIAPTGARIMAFAGTRGPCELESGVWHYANAGLLGTSGSNTKMLELALELFNRSQMPVERLAGKGYTFNDFATPAGIRAFFEDKHLRPYLQPNTA
;
A
#
# COMPACT_ATOMS: atom_id res chain seq x y z
N MET A 1 14.18 1.92 43.07
CA MET A 1 14.98 2.98 42.41
C MET A 1 15.92 2.43 41.30
N THR A 2 16.15 1.13 41.25
CA THR A 2 17.10 0.49 40.33
C THR A 2 16.53 0.09 38.96
N MET A 3 15.23 -0.02 38.78
CA MET A 3 14.62 -0.59 37.54
C MET A 3 14.44 0.38 36.38
N LEU A 4 14.39 1.69 36.58
CA LEU A 4 14.19 2.64 35.48
C LEU A 4 15.49 3.20 34.91
N ASN A 5 16.57 3.14 35.69
CA ASN A 5 17.91 3.42 35.15
C ASN A 5 18.39 2.29 34.21
N ASP A 6 17.80 1.10 34.34
CA ASP A 6 18.08 -0.07 33.50
C ASP A 6 17.18 -0.16 32.25
N LEU A 7 16.20 0.75 32.13
CA LEU A 7 15.41 0.94 30.91
C LEU A 7 16.16 1.79 29.87
N HIS A 8 17.47 1.63 29.82
CA HIS A 8 18.21 2.02 28.63
C HIS A 8 17.73 1.20 27.45
N TRP A 9 17.63 1.81 26.28
CA TRP A 9 17.36 1.09 25.05
C TRP A 9 18.44 0.00 24.87
N PRO A 10 18.18 -1.28 25.20
CA PRO A 10 19.24 -2.27 25.40
C PRO A 10 20.05 -2.51 24.15
N ALA A 11 19.39 -2.42 22.98
CA ALA A 11 20.02 -2.68 21.69
C ALA A 11 21.12 -1.68 21.34
N CYS A 12 20.99 -0.41 21.74
CA CYS A 12 22.00 0.62 21.42
C CYS A 12 23.22 0.61 22.36
N GLU A 13 23.06 0.14 23.60
CA GLU A 13 24.14 0.15 24.58
C GLU A 13 24.96 -1.14 24.59
N VAL A 14 24.37 -2.28 24.25
CA VAL A 14 25.05 -3.58 24.28
C VAL A 14 25.77 -3.91 22.95
N GLY A 15 25.55 -3.11 21.90
CA GLY A 15 26.14 -3.35 20.58
C GLY A 15 25.57 -4.60 19.86
N LEU A 16 24.50 -5.20 20.39
CA LEU A 16 23.81 -6.35 19.82
C LEU A 16 22.33 -6.06 19.69
N ALA A 17 21.73 -6.45 18.57
CA ALA A 17 20.30 -6.54 18.42
C ALA A 17 19.76 -7.80 19.13
N ARG A 18 18.44 -7.92 19.27
CA ARG A 18 17.79 -9.03 19.97
C ARG A 18 18.00 -10.39 19.37
N ASP A 19 18.10 -10.44 18.04
CA ASP A 19 18.41 -11.64 17.29
C ASP A 19 19.89 -12.05 17.40
N GLY A 20 20.67 -11.35 18.25
CA GLY A 20 22.10 -11.55 18.41
C GLY A 20 22.93 -10.87 17.32
N SER A 21 22.32 -10.18 16.38
CA SER A 21 23.04 -9.45 15.34
C SER A 21 23.78 -8.23 15.92
N ARG A 22 25.01 -8.02 15.46
CA ARG A 22 25.81 -6.87 15.89
C ARG A 22 25.25 -5.58 15.31
N ILE A 23 25.06 -4.57 16.17
CA ILE A 23 24.73 -3.21 15.75
C ILE A 23 25.97 -2.55 15.17
N GLU A 24 25.91 -2.14 13.91
CA GLU A 24 27.02 -1.47 13.21
C GLU A 24 26.85 0.06 13.19
N TRP A 25 25.63 0.52 13.40
CA TRP A 25 25.32 1.94 13.48
C TRP A 25 24.05 2.19 14.27
N SER A 26 24.05 3.31 15.00
CA SER A 26 22.86 3.82 15.70
C SER A 26 22.75 5.33 15.52
N GLY A 27 21.51 5.84 15.57
CA GLY A 27 21.25 7.26 15.42
C GLY A 27 19.85 7.63 15.85
N LYS A 28 19.48 8.86 15.56
CA LYS A 28 18.13 9.41 15.80
C LYS A 28 17.60 9.99 14.51
N MET A 29 16.27 9.98 14.35
CA MET A 29 15.58 10.51 13.18
C MET A 29 14.29 11.22 13.58
N LYS A 30 13.81 12.09 12.69
CA LYS A 30 12.42 12.58 12.76
C LYS A 30 11.50 11.57 12.12
N ALA A 31 10.35 11.37 12.75
CA ALA A 31 9.30 10.50 12.23
C ALA A 31 7.91 11.02 12.61
N LEU A 32 6.95 10.93 11.68
CA LEU A 32 5.55 11.19 11.95
C LEU A 32 4.88 9.89 12.40
N ALA A 33 4.60 9.80 13.68
CA ALA A 33 4.07 8.60 14.33
C ALA A 33 2.57 8.71 14.58
N TYR A 34 1.83 7.65 14.29
CA TYR A 34 0.39 7.49 14.53
C TYR A 34 0.16 6.79 15.86
N PHE A 35 -0.62 7.42 16.76
CA PHE A 35 -0.92 6.93 18.10
C PHE A 35 -2.37 6.46 18.28
N GLY A 36 -3.06 6.16 17.18
CA GLY A 36 -4.47 5.76 17.21
C GLY A 36 -5.44 6.95 17.17
N GLN A 37 -6.70 6.66 16.90
CA GLN A 37 -7.82 7.63 16.92
C GLN A 37 -7.57 8.92 16.11
N GLY A 38 -6.85 8.83 14.99
CA GLY A 38 -6.52 9.99 14.16
C GLY A 38 -5.40 10.88 14.71
N ARG A 39 -4.76 10.49 15.83
CA ARG A 39 -3.70 11.30 16.44
C ARG A 39 -2.33 10.96 15.84
N PHE A 40 -1.65 11.99 15.36
CA PHE A 40 -0.27 11.96 14.90
C PHE A 40 0.59 12.93 15.69
N GLU A 41 1.84 12.56 15.87
CA GLU A 41 2.84 13.42 16.47
C GLU A 41 4.16 13.32 15.68
N LEU A 42 4.84 14.46 15.55
CA LEU A 42 6.20 14.47 15.05
C LEU A 42 7.15 14.12 16.21
N ILE A 43 7.85 13.01 16.08
CA ILE A 43 8.90 12.59 17.01
C ILE A 43 10.23 13.02 16.42
N GLU A 44 10.93 13.94 17.13
CA GLU A 44 12.17 14.57 16.65
C GLU A 44 13.41 13.68 16.83
N ASP A 45 13.38 12.76 17.79
CA ASP A 45 14.53 11.99 18.24
C ASP A 45 14.26 10.48 18.32
N ARG A 46 13.43 9.95 17.39
CA ARG A 46 13.16 8.52 17.33
C ARG A 46 14.44 7.75 17.07
N PRO A 47 14.81 6.79 17.92
CA PRO A 47 16.00 5.98 17.71
C PRO A 47 15.87 5.08 16.50
N ILE A 48 17.00 4.85 15.83
CA ILE A 48 17.10 3.91 14.72
C ILE A 48 18.48 3.26 14.73
N VAL A 49 18.54 1.99 14.39
CA VAL A 49 19.78 1.22 14.32
C VAL A 49 19.91 0.54 12.94
N CYS A 50 21.15 0.18 12.59
CA CYS A 50 21.45 -0.68 11.46
C CYS A 50 22.35 -1.81 11.97
N THR A 51 21.88 -3.06 11.85
CA THR A 51 22.68 -4.23 12.24
C THR A 51 23.48 -4.76 11.05
N GLU A 52 24.35 -5.74 11.32
CA GLU A 52 25.13 -6.41 10.27
C GLU A 52 24.29 -7.08 9.18
N HIS A 53 22.99 -7.30 9.41
CA HIS A 53 22.06 -7.92 8.45
C HIS A 53 21.01 -6.95 7.87
N ASP A 54 21.06 -5.66 8.22
CA ASP A 54 20.07 -4.67 7.78
C ASP A 54 20.57 -3.81 6.62
N LEU A 55 19.62 -3.15 5.94
CA LEU A 55 19.89 -1.95 5.19
C LEU A 55 19.29 -0.75 5.93
N LEU A 56 20.01 0.34 6.01
CA LEU A 56 19.49 1.63 6.42
C LEU A 56 19.25 2.46 5.16
N ALA A 57 18.03 2.88 4.94
CA ALA A 57 17.66 3.65 3.77
C ALA A 57 17.12 5.03 4.15
N ARG A 58 17.57 6.06 3.47
CA ARG A 58 17.09 7.43 3.57
C ARG A 58 15.86 7.60 2.70
N VAL A 59 14.76 8.12 3.27
CA VAL A 59 13.52 8.33 2.52
C VAL A 59 13.65 9.60 1.67
N GLU A 60 13.48 9.46 0.36
CA GLU A 60 13.53 10.58 -0.59
C GLU A 60 12.14 11.21 -0.78
N ARG A 61 11.13 10.35 -0.90
CA ARG A 61 9.74 10.74 -1.10
C ARG A 61 8.81 9.62 -0.70
N VAL A 62 7.70 9.98 -0.08
CA VAL A 62 6.61 9.07 0.21
C VAL A 62 5.28 9.74 -0.10
N TYR A 63 4.45 9.11 -0.93
CA TYR A 63 3.10 9.56 -1.22
C TYR A 63 2.12 9.13 -0.13
N ARG A 64 1.12 9.97 0.12
CA ARG A 64 0.02 9.64 1.01
C ARG A 64 -0.97 8.73 0.30
N CYS A 65 -1.09 7.50 0.77
CA CYS A 65 -2.08 6.55 0.29
C CYS A 65 -3.48 6.84 0.84
N GLY A 66 -4.50 6.45 0.10
CA GLY A 66 -5.88 6.43 0.61
C GLY A 66 -6.06 5.50 1.82
N THR A 67 -5.19 4.51 1.99
CA THR A 67 -5.15 3.62 3.16
C THR A 67 -4.74 4.37 4.41
N ASP A 68 -3.73 5.25 4.34
CA ASP A 68 -3.30 6.08 5.47
C ASP A 68 -4.44 6.97 5.95
N VAL A 69 -5.17 7.61 5.00
CA VAL A 69 -6.35 8.43 5.31
C VAL A 69 -7.47 7.60 5.95
N LYS A 70 -7.72 6.38 5.47
CA LYS A 70 -8.73 5.48 6.05
C LYS A 70 -8.36 5.03 7.46
N ILE A 71 -7.10 4.78 7.74
CA ILE A 71 -6.60 4.44 9.08
C ILE A 71 -6.88 5.61 10.03
N CYS A 72 -6.56 6.83 9.61
CA CYS A 72 -6.82 8.04 10.40
C CYS A 72 -8.31 8.24 10.66
N ALA A 73 -9.14 8.18 9.62
CA ALA A 73 -10.58 8.44 9.71
C ALA A 73 -11.35 7.34 10.45
N SER A 74 -10.88 6.10 10.41
CA SER A 74 -11.55 4.98 11.09
C SER A 74 -11.37 4.98 12.60
N GLY A 75 -10.51 5.85 13.12
CA GLY A 75 -10.17 5.86 14.55
C GLY A 75 -9.60 4.53 15.05
N ARG A 76 -9.01 3.72 14.14
CA ARG A 76 -8.43 2.44 14.52
C ARG A 76 -7.43 2.64 15.64
N PRO A 77 -7.43 1.76 16.66
CA PRO A 77 -6.39 1.77 17.67
C PRO A 77 -5.03 1.66 17.02
N ASP A 78 -4.02 2.18 17.69
CA ASP A 78 -2.65 2.00 17.24
C ASP A 78 -2.30 0.51 17.20
N GLN A 79 -1.52 0.14 16.19
CA GLN A 79 -0.96 -1.19 16.07
C GLN A 79 0.53 -1.06 16.34
N CYS A 80 0.99 -1.60 17.44
CA CYS A 80 2.40 -1.56 17.78
C CYS A 80 3.23 -2.32 16.73
N GLU A 81 4.38 -1.78 16.39
CA GLU A 81 5.34 -2.50 15.55
C GLU A 81 5.79 -3.78 16.24
N GLU A 82 5.91 -4.86 15.48
CA GLU A 82 6.26 -6.18 16.01
C GLU A 82 7.60 -6.16 16.76
N SER A 83 8.58 -5.46 16.23
CA SER A 83 9.88 -5.25 16.86
C SER A 83 9.77 -4.58 18.23
N LEU A 84 8.86 -3.62 18.39
CA LEU A 84 8.63 -2.94 19.65
C LEU A 84 7.87 -3.83 20.65
N LEU A 85 6.92 -4.64 20.19
CA LEU A 85 6.25 -5.62 21.05
C LEU A 85 7.23 -6.63 21.65
N ASP A 86 8.14 -7.13 20.83
CA ASP A 86 9.18 -8.05 21.27
C ASP A 86 10.11 -7.40 22.28
N GLU A 87 10.43 -6.15 22.09
CA GLU A 87 11.28 -5.39 23.00
C GLU A 87 10.58 -5.12 24.33
N LEU A 88 9.32 -4.74 24.30
CA LEU A 88 8.51 -4.60 25.51
C LEU A 88 8.43 -5.93 26.28
N ARG A 89 8.24 -7.07 25.59
CA ARG A 89 8.25 -8.38 26.21
C ARG A 89 9.56 -8.66 26.96
N SER A 90 10.71 -8.29 26.36
CA SER A 90 12.01 -8.45 27.02
C SER A 90 12.15 -7.55 28.23
N ILE A 91 11.82 -6.25 28.10
CA ILE A 91 11.88 -5.28 29.18
C ILE A 91 11.05 -5.77 30.39
N PHE A 92 9.88 -6.33 30.13
CA PHE A 92 8.99 -6.84 31.17
C PHE A 92 9.16 -8.34 31.48
N ALA A 93 10.19 -8.99 30.91
CA ALA A 93 10.50 -10.41 31.09
C ALA A 93 9.27 -11.33 30.86
N ILE A 94 8.52 -11.06 29.77
CA ILE A 94 7.32 -11.80 29.43
C ILE A 94 7.63 -12.82 28.35
N ASP A 95 7.57 -14.08 28.69
CA ASP A 95 7.68 -15.21 27.75
C ASP A 95 6.26 -15.58 27.27
N ALA A 96 5.80 -14.93 26.21
CA ALA A 96 4.51 -15.23 25.60
C ALA A 96 4.64 -15.25 24.08
N PRO A 97 4.03 -16.24 23.40
CA PRO A 97 4.02 -16.27 21.94
C PRO A 97 3.28 -15.06 21.39
N HIS A 98 3.81 -14.53 20.28
CA HIS A 98 3.18 -13.44 19.54
C HIS A 98 1.81 -13.89 19.00
N ARG A 99 0.76 -13.13 19.25
CA ARG A 99 -0.56 -13.31 18.62
C ARG A 99 -0.78 -12.17 17.63
N ASP A 100 -0.90 -12.52 16.36
CA ASP A 100 -1.20 -11.56 15.30
C ASP A 100 -2.51 -10.81 15.57
N GLY A 101 -2.52 -9.51 15.31
CA GLY A 101 -3.72 -8.69 15.30
C GLY A 101 -4.04 -7.92 16.58
N HIS A 102 -3.11 -7.84 17.53
CA HIS A 102 -3.32 -7.02 18.72
C HIS A 102 -3.13 -5.53 18.40
N PHE A 103 -4.18 -4.77 18.63
CA PHE A 103 -4.17 -3.31 18.51
C PHE A 103 -3.96 -2.69 19.90
N LEU A 104 -2.98 -1.80 20.01
CA LEU A 104 -2.67 -1.08 21.23
C LEU A 104 -3.16 0.36 21.12
N ASP A 105 -4.04 0.78 22.02
CA ASP A 105 -4.34 2.18 22.23
C ASP A 105 -3.39 2.75 23.28
N TYR A 106 -2.32 3.37 22.79
CA TYR A 106 -1.30 4.01 23.63
C TYR A 106 -1.89 5.00 24.64
N SER A 107 -2.85 5.81 24.25
CA SER A 107 -3.45 6.81 25.12
C SER A 107 -4.20 6.17 26.29
N ARG A 108 -4.87 5.05 26.04
CA ARG A 108 -5.59 4.31 27.08
C ARG A 108 -4.67 3.48 27.96
N LEU A 109 -3.59 2.94 27.39
CA LEU A 109 -2.61 2.21 28.20
C LEU A 109 -1.98 3.11 29.27
N LEU A 110 -1.65 4.35 28.92
CA LEU A 110 -0.91 5.26 29.80
C LEU A 110 -1.81 6.20 30.59
N LEU A 111 -2.97 6.60 30.09
CA LEU A 111 -3.83 7.62 30.73
C LEU A 111 -4.98 7.01 31.53
N ASP A 112 -5.63 5.96 31.02
CA ASP A 112 -6.89 5.47 31.60
C ASP A 112 -6.78 4.13 32.33
N ASN A 113 -5.61 3.50 32.36
CA ASN A 113 -5.39 2.17 32.97
C ASN A 113 -6.34 1.07 32.47
N GLN A 114 -7.04 1.27 31.37
CA GLN A 114 -7.98 0.32 30.80
C GLN A 114 -7.62 -0.01 29.34
N PRO A 115 -7.07 -1.19 29.06
CA PRO A 115 -6.87 -1.64 27.68
C PRO A 115 -8.22 -1.96 27.04
N VAL A 116 -8.52 -1.38 25.90
CA VAL A 116 -9.74 -1.69 25.14
C VAL A 116 -9.46 -2.83 24.18
N GLY A 117 -10.13 -3.96 24.39
CA GLY A 117 -10.20 -5.06 23.44
C GLY A 117 -9.07 -6.09 23.51
N ILE A 118 -8.20 -6.04 24.53
CA ILE A 118 -7.09 -7.00 24.68
C ILE A 118 -7.06 -7.50 26.11
N SER A 119 -8.13 -8.16 26.53
CA SER A 119 -8.27 -8.66 27.89
C SER A 119 -7.35 -9.83 28.27
N ASP A 120 -6.75 -10.49 27.26
CA ASP A 120 -6.00 -11.74 27.45
C ASP A 120 -4.52 -11.69 27.05
N ASP A 121 -3.97 -10.53 26.68
CA ASP A 121 -2.55 -10.44 26.36
C ASP A 121 -1.73 -10.27 27.65
N ARG A 122 -0.90 -11.28 27.95
CA ARG A 122 -0.02 -11.30 29.13
C ARG A 122 0.92 -10.11 29.20
N LEU A 123 1.33 -9.56 28.04
CA LEU A 123 2.16 -8.36 27.98
C LEU A 123 1.43 -7.16 28.60
N PHE A 124 0.18 -6.96 28.24
CA PHE A 124 -0.64 -5.86 28.78
C PHE A 124 -0.91 -5.97 30.26
N ILE A 125 -1.26 -7.17 30.69
CA ILE A 125 -1.47 -7.45 32.11
C ILE A 125 -0.20 -7.08 32.89
N ALA A 126 0.97 -7.54 32.41
CA ALA A 126 2.23 -7.27 33.06
C ALA A 126 2.66 -5.80 33.02
N ILE A 127 2.43 -5.09 31.89
CA ILE A 127 2.67 -3.64 31.80
C ILE A 127 1.77 -2.91 32.78
N ARG A 128 0.47 -3.27 32.85
CA ARG A 128 -0.49 -2.63 33.75
C ARG A 128 -0.14 -2.86 35.21
N GLU A 129 0.22 -4.08 35.61
CA GLU A 129 0.65 -4.41 36.96
C GLU A 129 1.90 -3.63 37.36
N ARG A 130 2.87 -3.52 36.47
CA ARG A 130 4.08 -2.72 36.69
C ARG A 130 3.76 -1.23 36.85
N LEU A 131 2.91 -0.69 35.96
CA LEU A 131 2.49 0.72 36.01
C LEU A 131 1.74 1.04 37.31
N ALA A 132 0.92 0.13 37.81
CA ALA A 132 0.18 0.32 39.06
C ALA A 132 1.10 0.42 40.29
N GLY A 133 2.28 -0.20 40.25
CA GLY A 133 3.27 -0.15 41.35
C GLY A 133 4.30 0.98 41.23
N MET A 134 4.24 1.82 40.16
CA MET A 134 5.22 2.89 39.94
C MET A 134 4.82 4.20 40.59
N SER A 135 5.83 4.99 41.00
CA SER A 135 5.65 6.39 41.35
C SER A 135 5.19 7.22 40.14
N ASP A 136 4.57 8.38 40.36
CA ASP A 136 4.16 9.27 39.27
C ASP A 136 5.35 9.76 38.45
N GLU A 137 6.50 9.96 39.07
CA GLU A 137 7.75 10.35 38.41
C GLU A 137 8.23 9.23 37.48
N ASP A 138 8.28 8.00 37.96
CA ASP A 138 8.71 6.84 37.18
C ASP A 138 7.74 6.51 36.05
N ARG A 139 6.44 6.68 36.29
CA ARG A 139 5.38 6.55 35.28
C ARG A 139 5.56 7.60 34.18
N GLY A 140 5.87 8.85 34.55
CA GLY A 140 6.18 9.93 33.61
C GLY A 140 7.43 9.64 32.76
N ARG A 141 8.49 9.10 33.36
CA ARG A 141 9.71 8.69 32.65
C ARG A 141 9.44 7.54 31.68
N LEU A 142 8.74 6.51 32.11
CA LEU A 142 8.35 5.39 31.23
C LEU A 142 7.45 5.86 30.09
N SER A 143 6.48 6.73 30.38
CA SER A 143 5.62 7.35 29.37
C SER A 143 6.43 8.11 28.32
N GLY A 144 7.41 8.92 28.74
CA GLY A 144 8.31 9.64 27.84
C GLY A 144 9.16 8.70 26.98
N LEU A 145 9.63 7.61 27.57
CA LEU A 145 10.41 6.60 26.86
C LEU A 145 9.54 5.85 25.82
N LEU A 146 8.40 5.36 26.24
CA LEU A 146 7.47 4.65 25.36
C LEU A 146 6.99 5.54 24.21
N ARG A 147 6.78 6.83 24.45
CA ARG A 147 6.37 7.78 23.41
C ARG A 147 7.38 7.89 22.27
N ARG A 148 8.68 7.76 22.54
CA ARG A 148 9.72 7.82 21.51
C ARG A 148 9.74 6.60 20.60
N PHE A 149 9.33 5.46 21.10
CA PHE A 149 9.36 4.17 20.41
C PHE A 149 8.01 3.69 19.96
N TRP A 150 6.96 4.13 20.65
CA TRP A 150 5.59 3.80 20.32
C TRP A 150 5.11 4.66 19.15
N GLY A 151 3.98 4.34 18.64
CA GLY A 151 3.41 5.02 17.51
C GLY A 151 3.91 4.43 16.19
N ARG A 152 2.94 4.04 15.36
CA ARG A 152 3.20 3.44 14.08
C ARG A 152 3.60 4.51 13.06
N ILE A 153 4.68 4.28 12.36
CA ILE A 153 5.04 5.09 11.21
C ILE A 153 4.28 4.56 10.00
N LEU A 154 3.40 5.39 9.41
CA LEU A 154 2.68 5.06 8.18
C LEU A 154 3.52 5.43 6.94
N GLY A 155 2.90 5.31 5.74
CA GLY A 155 3.53 5.60 4.45
C GLY A 155 4.25 4.40 3.85
N HIS A 156 3.74 3.93 2.70
CA HIS A 156 4.25 2.74 2.02
C HIS A 156 4.48 2.94 0.51
N GLU A 157 4.09 4.07 -0.06
CA GLU A 157 4.32 4.42 -1.46
C GLU A 157 5.58 5.29 -1.53
N THR A 158 6.76 4.66 -1.51
CA THR A 158 8.02 5.37 -1.24
C THR A 158 9.15 5.00 -2.17
N VAL A 159 10.04 5.96 -2.36
CA VAL A 159 11.37 5.77 -2.91
C VAL A 159 12.42 6.15 -1.86
N VAL A 160 13.43 5.34 -1.74
CA VAL A 160 14.50 5.48 -0.76
C VAL A 160 15.87 5.40 -1.43
N THR A 161 16.89 5.94 -0.76
CA THR A 161 18.30 5.75 -1.13
C THR A 161 18.98 4.97 -0.03
N ILE A 162 19.68 3.89 -0.37
CA ILE A 162 20.44 3.11 0.59
C ILE A 162 21.56 3.98 1.16
N GLU A 163 21.58 4.15 2.45
CA GLU A 163 22.58 4.94 3.18
C GLU A 163 23.67 4.06 3.76
N ARG A 164 23.28 2.88 4.29
CA ARG A 164 24.19 1.90 4.88
C ARG A 164 23.75 0.48 4.52
N VAL A 165 24.75 -0.39 4.39
CA VAL A 165 24.57 -1.82 4.14
C VAL A 165 25.30 -2.56 5.27
N GLY A 166 24.57 -3.38 6.00
CA GLY A 166 25.14 -4.24 7.04
C GLY A 166 26.11 -5.26 6.43
N SER A 167 27.20 -5.52 7.15
CA SER A 167 28.34 -6.29 6.64
C SER A 167 27.98 -7.74 6.19
N LYS A 168 26.88 -8.29 6.71
CA LYS A 168 26.39 -9.65 6.42
C LYS A 168 25.12 -9.71 5.59
N VAL A 169 24.67 -8.61 4.98
CA VAL A 169 23.48 -8.61 4.10
C VAL A 169 23.64 -9.62 2.96
N HIS A 170 24.85 -9.79 2.44
CA HIS A 170 25.16 -10.75 1.38
C HIS A 170 24.98 -12.22 1.79
N GLU A 171 24.79 -12.53 3.07
CA GLU A 171 24.53 -13.87 3.60
C GLU A 171 23.04 -14.24 3.59
N LEU A 172 22.12 -13.25 3.38
CA LEU A 172 20.67 -13.42 3.43
C LEU A 172 20.12 -14.10 2.16
N ARG A 173 20.67 -15.24 1.76
CA ARG A 173 20.39 -15.86 0.46
C ARG A 173 19.07 -16.61 0.37
N GLU A 174 18.53 -17.09 1.48
CA GLU A 174 17.28 -17.83 1.48
C GLU A 174 16.08 -16.88 1.39
N GLY A 175 15.26 -17.04 0.36
CA GLY A 175 14.05 -16.25 0.15
C GLY A 175 12.90 -16.63 1.08
N ILE A 176 12.02 -15.69 1.35
CA ILE A 176 10.77 -15.89 2.11
C ILE A 176 9.57 -15.28 1.36
N GLY A 177 8.36 -15.59 1.78
CA GLY A 177 7.16 -15.03 1.18
C GLY A 177 7.02 -15.39 -0.30
N TYR A 178 6.91 -14.41 -1.17
CA TYR A 178 6.87 -14.63 -2.63
C TYR A 178 8.15 -15.23 -3.20
N MET A 179 9.25 -15.14 -2.45
CA MET A 179 10.54 -15.70 -2.81
C MET A 179 10.82 -17.04 -2.10
N ALA A 180 9.86 -17.58 -1.35
CA ALA A 180 10.03 -18.83 -0.61
C ALA A 180 10.43 -20.00 -1.53
N GLY A 181 11.40 -20.79 -1.06
CA GLY A 181 11.97 -21.89 -1.85
C GLY A 181 12.90 -21.46 -2.97
N LYS A 182 13.22 -20.17 -3.09
CA LYS A 182 14.19 -19.63 -4.04
C LYS A 182 15.40 -19.10 -3.29
N TRP A 183 16.57 -19.20 -3.91
CA TRP A 183 17.77 -18.50 -3.46
C TRP A 183 17.80 -17.10 -4.08
N LEU A 184 18.07 -16.09 -3.26
CA LEU A 184 18.28 -14.74 -3.73
C LEU A 184 19.62 -14.66 -4.45
N GLU A 185 19.58 -14.11 -5.66
CA GLU A 185 20.78 -13.97 -6.47
C GLU A 185 21.79 -13.02 -5.79
N PRO A 186 23.11 -13.32 -5.87
CA PRO A 186 24.13 -12.43 -5.33
C PRO A 186 24.03 -11.00 -5.86
N ALA A 187 23.62 -10.81 -7.12
CA ALA A 187 23.42 -9.50 -7.73
C ALA A 187 22.29 -8.72 -7.05
N TYR A 188 21.23 -9.39 -6.59
CA TYR A 188 20.17 -8.74 -5.81
C TYR A 188 20.72 -8.25 -4.46
N LEU A 189 21.49 -9.06 -3.74
CA LEU A 189 22.04 -8.76 -2.42
C LEU A 189 23.23 -7.78 -2.45
N ALA A 190 23.78 -7.48 -3.62
CA ALA A 190 24.89 -6.55 -3.79
C ALA A 190 24.46 -5.07 -3.67
N PHE A 191 23.73 -4.73 -2.59
CA PHE A 191 23.39 -3.36 -2.29
C PHE A 191 24.61 -2.52 -1.94
N LYS A 192 24.56 -1.23 -2.30
CA LYS A 192 25.60 -0.26 -1.94
C LYS A 192 24.97 1.08 -1.57
N PRO A 193 25.66 1.88 -0.74
CA PRO A 193 25.27 3.26 -0.49
C PRO A 193 25.07 4.01 -1.82
N GLY A 194 23.97 4.78 -1.90
CA GLY A 194 23.58 5.49 -3.11
C GLY A 194 22.61 4.72 -4.02
N ASP A 195 22.39 3.41 -3.84
CA ASP A 195 21.37 2.69 -4.58
C ASP A 195 19.99 3.27 -4.27
N ARG A 196 19.27 3.70 -5.32
CA ARG A 196 17.88 4.13 -5.18
C ARG A 196 16.97 2.92 -5.31
N CYS A 197 16.04 2.79 -4.37
CA CYS A 197 15.13 1.65 -4.31
C CYS A 197 13.69 2.09 -4.06
N VAL A 198 12.74 1.28 -4.54
CA VAL A 198 11.36 1.29 -4.10
C VAL A 198 11.09 0.07 -3.24
N LEU A 199 10.06 0.14 -2.41
CA LEU A 199 9.75 -0.92 -1.46
C LEU A 199 8.40 -1.54 -1.80
N GLN A 200 8.36 -2.87 -1.88
CA GLN A 200 7.11 -3.60 -1.92
C GLN A 200 6.46 -3.51 -0.52
N SER A 201 5.23 -3.01 -0.48
CA SER A 201 4.53 -2.81 0.80
C SER A 201 4.12 -4.14 1.43
N ARG A 202 3.71 -5.11 0.64
CA ARG A 202 3.22 -6.40 1.13
C ARG A 202 4.35 -7.43 1.17
N ILE A 203 4.72 -7.85 2.39
CA ILE A 203 5.73 -8.86 2.66
C ILE A 203 5.00 -10.10 3.18
N ALA A 204 4.83 -11.11 2.33
CA ALA A 204 4.23 -12.37 2.77
C ALA A 204 5.22 -13.11 3.68
N ARG A 205 4.88 -13.33 4.95
CA ARG A 205 5.59 -14.25 5.84
C ARG A 205 5.13 -15.67 5.57
N TYR A 206 6.06 -16.57 5.53
CA TYR A 206 5.82 -18.00 5.30
C TYR A 206 5.87 -18.84 6.59
N ASP A 207 5.41 -18.27 7.68
CA ASP A 207 5.00 -19.11 8.80
C ASP A 207 3.50 -19.35 8.64
N PRO A 208 3.07 -20.59 8.33
CA PRO A 208 1.66 -20.86 8.22
C PRO A 208 1.03 -20.50 9.56
N PRO A 209 0.02 -19.60 9.59
CA PRO A 209 -0.68 -19.39 10.83
C PRO A 209 -1.29 -20.74 11.26
N PRO A 210 -1.41 -21.01 12.56
CA PRO A 210 -2.00 -22.25 13.06
C PRO A 210 -3.42 -22.51 12.52
N THR A 211 -4.03 -21.49 11.94
CA THR A 211 -5.39 -21.49 11.36
C THR A 211 -5.43 -21.60 9.83
N SER A 212 -4.30 -21.51 9.12
CA SER A 212 -4.31 -21.71 7.66
C SER A 212 -4.48 -23.19 7.37
N ARG A 213 -5.62 -23.53 6.78
CA ARG A 213 -5.84 -24.89 6.24
C ARG A 213 -5.26 -24.94 4.83
N PRO A 214 -4.33 -25.84 4.53
CA PRO A 214 -3.99 -26.09 3.14
C PRO A 214 -5.25 -26.59 2.39
N ASN A 215 -5.36 -26.25 1.12
CA ASN A 215 -6.41 -26.86 0.29
C ASN A 215 -6.14 -28.38 0.13
N ALA A 216 -7.07 -29.09 -0.51
CA ALA A 216 -6.97 -30.54 -0.72
C ALA A 216 -5.69 -30.97 -1.48
N ALA A 217 -5.04 -30.05 -2.22
CA ALA A 217 -3.77 -30.29 -2.92
C ALA A 217 -2.55 -29.89 -2.08
N GLY A 218 -2.71 -29.53 -0.80
CA GLY A 218 -1.62 -29.06 0.04
C GLY A 218 -1.11 -27.65 -0.28
N ILE A 219 -1.77 -26.94 -1.20
CA ILE A 219 -1.42 -25.56 -1.57
C ILE A 219 -1.96 -24.62 -0.51
N GLN A 220 -1.06 -23.90 0.15
CA GLN A 220 -1.47 -22.81 1.03
C GLN A 220 -1.97 -21.63 0.20
N LEU A 221 -3.25 -21.30 0.37
CA LEU A 221 -3.80 -20.08 -0.19
C LEU A 221 -3.22 -18.89 0.57
N LEU A 222 -2.80 -17.87 -0.16
CA LEU A 222 -2.29 -16.60 0.37
C LEU A 222 -3.39 -15.92 1.20
N GLY A 223 -3.47 -16.18 2.48
CA GLY A 223 -4.56 -15.68 3.33
C GLY A 223 -4.20 -15.45 4.79
N GLY A 224 -3.01 -15.90 5.21
CA GLY A 224 -2.55 -15.74 6.60
C GLY A 224 -1.21 -15.01 6.64
N ASN A 225 -0.99 -14.22 7.66
CA ASN A 225 0.25 -13.55 8.02
C ASN A 225 0.91 -12.72 6.90
N ILE A 226 0.15 -11.76 6.38
CA ILE A 226 0.72 -10.72 5.54
C ILE A 226 1.28 -9.65 6.48
N THR A 227 2.59 -9.49 6.47
CA THR A 227 3.25 -8.35 7.09
C THR A 227 3.33 -7.25 6.06
N ASP A 228 2.69 -6.14 6.34
CA ASP A 228 2.69 -4.99 5.45
C ASP A 228 3.58 -3.87 6.03
N LEU A 229 4.39 -3.26 5.15
CA LEU A 229 5.09 -2.02 5.46
C LEU A 229 4.05 -0.94 5.85
N ALA A 230 4.34 -0.15 6.86
CA ALA A 230 3.42 0.82 7.45
C ALA A 230 2.18 0.23 8.14
N MET A 231 2.02 -1.07 8.18
CA MET A 231 0.94 -1.76 8.90
C MET A 231 1.45 -2.52 10.13
N ASN A 232 2.37 -3.45 9.93
CA ASN A 232 3.03 -4.24 10.97
C ASN A 232 4.51 -3.86 11.12
N LEU A 233 5.09 -3.26 10.08
CA LEU A 233 6.45 -2.76 10.05
C LEU A 233 6.43 -1.24 9.92
N ALA A 234 7.52 -0.58 10.34
CA ALA A 234 7.69 0.85 10.18
C ALA A 234 7.57 1.26 8.71
N GLY A 235 6.79 2.31 8.45
CA GLY A 235 6.63 2.92 7.14
C GLY A 235 7.61 4.07 6.91
N ALA A 236 7.36 4.83 5.86
CA ALA A 236 8.26 5.83 5.33
C ALA A 236 7.92 7.29 5.72
N TYR A 237 6.97 7.55 6.62
CA TYR A 237 6.80 8.91 7.17
C TYR A 237 7.90 9.21 8.20
N ALA A 238 9.14 8.96 7.82
CA ALA A 238 10.35 9.13 8.62
C ALA A 238 11.53 9.57 7.73
N GLN A 239 12.59 10.10 8.34
CA GLN A 239 13.82 10.43 7.60
C GLN A 239 14.52 9.18 7.08
N TYR A 240 14.49 8.11 7.85
CA TYR A 240 15.10 6.83 7.51
C TYR A 240 14.14 5.68 7.75
N ILE A 241 14.37 4.59 7.04
CA ILE A 241 13.69 3.32 7.25
C ILE A 241 14.75 2.21 7.39
N ARG A 242 14.58 1.37 8.40
CA ARG A 242 15.37 0.17 8.60
C ARG A 242 14.74 -0.98 7.81
N LEU A 243 15.48 -1.52 6.86
CA LEU A 243 15.06 -2.65 6.05
C LEU A 243 15.67 -3.92 6.66
N THR A 244 14.87 -4.63 7.43
CA THR A 244 15.28 -5.83 8.18
C THR A 244 15.41 -7.07 7.27
N PRO A 245 16.05 -8.16 7.73
CA PRO A 245 16.18 -9.38 6.96
C PRO A 245 14.89 -9.90 6.32
N PRO A 246 13.71 -9.89 6.98
CA PRO A 246 12.47 -10.30 6.33
C PRO A 246 12.10 -9.44 5.10
N ILE A 247 12.33 -8.13 5.14
CA ILE A 247 12.06 -7.24 4.01
C ILE A 247 13.01 -7.55 2.84
N ILE A 248 14.29 -7.76 3.14
CA ILE A 248 15.31 -8.07 2.12
C ILE A 248 15.04 -9.47 1.52
N ARG A 249 14.84 -10.47 2.38
CA ARG A 249 14.63 -11.87 1.96
C ARG A 249 13.34 -12.11 1.18
N SER A 250 12.35 -11.23 1.33
CA SER A 250 11.12 -11.29 0.53
C SER A 250 11.27 -10.72 -0.89
N GLY A 251 12.44 -10.19 -1.24
CA GLY A 251 12.66 -9.52 -2.52
C GLY A 251 12.03 -8.13 -2.59
N SER A 252 11.62 -7.56 -1.46
CA SER A 252 10.80 -6.33 -1.42
C SER A 252 11.59 -5.04 -1.63
N VAL A 253 12.91 -5.10 -1.73
CA VAL A 253 13.79 -3.94 -1.97
C VAL A 253 14.23 -3.94 -3.42
N ILE A 254 13.62 -3.12 -4.26
CA ILE A 254 13.81 -3.17 -5.72
C ILE A 254 14.53 -1.91 -6.18
N ARG A 255 15.66 -2.08 -6.86
CA ARG A 255 16.43 -0.95 -7.39
C ARG A 255 15.65 -0.21 -8.47
N VAL A 256 15.69 1.12 -8.40
CA VAL A 256 15.10 1.99 -9.42
C VAL A 256 16.00 1.95 -10.65
N PRO A 257 15.48 1.62 -11.85
CA PRO A 257 16.29 1.55 -13.05
C PRO A 257 16.70 2.96 -13.54
N GLY A 258 17.95 3.09 -13.96
CA GLY A 258 18.48 4.26 -14.67
C GLY A 258 18.25 5.60 -13.97
N GLU A 259 17.86 6.58 -14.76
CA GLU A 259 17.61 7.97 -14.35
C GLU A 259 16.12 8.24 -14.00
N LEU A 260 15.32 7.19 -13.77
CA LEU A 260 13.89 7.37 -13.43
C LEU A 260 13.74 8.32 -12.23
N PRO A 261 13.00 9.44 -12.37
CA PRO A 261 12.87 10.42 -11.29
C PRO A 261 12.21 9.82 -10.03
N ASN A 262 12.62 10.27 -8.84
CA ASN A 262 12.03 9.84 -7.57
C ASN A 262 10.50 10.07 -7.53
N ALA A 263 10.02 11.12 -8.20
CA ALA A 263 8.59 11.40 -8.30
C ALA A 263 7.83 10.27 -9.01
N LEU A 264 8.40 9.72 -10.08
CA LEU A 264 7.84 8.58 -10.80
C LEU A 264 8.06 7.26 -10.04
N ALA A 265 9.29 7.04 -9.58
CA ALA A 265 9.63 5.81 -8.88
C ALA A 265 8.73 5.54 -7.66
N ALA A 266 8.37 6.56 -6.89
CA ALA A 266 7.49 6.41 -5.74
C ALA A 266 6.03 6.05 -6.12
N PHE A 267 5.61 6.23 -7.38
CA PHE A 267 4.33 5.75 -7.88
C PHE A 267 4.35 4.26 -8.26
N ALA A 268 5.51 3.61 -8.25
CA ALA A 268 5.61 2.21 -8.68
C ALA A 268 4.78 1.27 -7.78
N GLU A 269 4.68 1.53 -6.47
CA GLU A 269 3.88 0.70 -5.55
C GLU A 269 2.39 0.73 -5.91
N PRO A 270 1.69 1.88 -5.99
CA PRO A 270 0.29 1.90 -6.41
C PRO A 270 0.09 1.45 -7.87
N ALA A 271 1.06 1.69 -8.77
CA ALA A 271 1.02 1.19 -10.13
C ALA A 271 1.10 -0.35 -10.17
N ALA A 272 1.93 -0.96 -9.33
CA ALA A 272 2.01 -2.41 -9.20
C ALA A 272 0.68 -3.05 -8.78
N CYS A 273 -0.09 -2.39 -7.90
CA CYS A 273 -1.42 -2.83 -7.52
C CYS A 273 -2.40 -2.82 -8.71
N LEU A 274 -2.34 -1.79 -9.55
CA LEU A 274 -3.14 -1.72 -10.78
C LEU A 274 -2.66 -2.74 -11.81
N LEU A 275 -1.35 -2.85 -12.00
CA LEU A 275 -0.79 -3.81 -12.95
C LEU A 275 -1.20 -5.25 -12.59
N ASP A 276 -1.19 -5.61 -11.30
CA ASP A 276 -1.70 -6.91 -10.83
C ASP A 276 -3.18 -7.10 -11.21
N CYS A 277 -4.00 -6.05 -11.09
CA CYS A 277 -5.40 -6.07 -11.49
C CYS A 277 -5.55 -6.29 -13.00
N PHE A 278 -4.85 -5.52 -13.81
CA PHE A 278 -4.90 -5.60 -15.26
C PHE A 278 -4.38 -6.95 -15.78
N GLN A 279 -3.28 -7.46 -15.23
CA GLN A 279 -2.71 -8.75 -15.62
C GLN A 279 -3.59 -9.97 -15.25
N LYS A 280 -4.51 -9.82 -14.32
CA LYS A 280 -5.51 -10.84 -13.96
C LYS A 280 -6.77 -10.74 -14.81
N SER A 281 -7.08 -9.61 -15.42
CA SER A 281 -8.19 -9.47 -16.35
C SER A 281 -7.85 -10.12 -17.66
N THR A 282 -8.73 -10.98 -18.16
CA THR A 282 -8.46 -11.77 -19.38
C THR A 282 -9.69 -11.77 -20.28
N HIS A 283 -9.49 -11.41 -21.54
CA HIS A 283 -10.49 -11.51 -22.62
C HIS A 283 -10.14 -12.66 -23.55
N GLU A 284 -11.16 -13.32 -24.07
CA GLU A 284 -11.04 -14.28 -25.15
C GLU A 284 -11.22 -13.54 -26.50
N LEU A 285 -10.18 -13.49 -27.31
CA LEU A 285 -10.19 -12.81 -28.61
C LEU A 285 -10.65 -13.73 -29.74
N GLY A 286 -10.69 -15.03 -29.52
CA GLY A 286 -11.03 -16.05 -30.51
C GLY A 286 -10.43 -17.38 -30.13
N GLN A 287 -10.41 -18.30 -31.10
CA GLN A 287 -9.84 -19.64 -30.94
C GLN A 287 -8.89 -19.95 -32.10
N ASP A 288 -7.86 -20.72 -31.82
CA ASP A 288 -6.94 -21.30 -32.80
C ASP A 288 -6.85 -22.83 -32.59
N ASP A 289 -5.92 -23.50 -33.29
CA ASP A 289 -5.70 -24.94 -33.21
C ASP A 289 -5.25 -25.42 -31.82
N HIS A 290 -4.85 -24.50 -30.93
CA HIS A 290 -4.40 -24.77 -29.56
C HIS A 290 -5.41 -24.37 -28.49
N GLY A 291 -6.56 -23.80 -28.87
CA GLY A 291 -7.65 -23.40 -27.97
C GLY A 291 -7.93 -21.89 -28.01
N SER A 292 -8.44 -21.35 -26.90
CA SER A 292 -8.81 -19.94 -26.83
C SER A 292 -7.60 -19.01 -26.84
N ILE A 293 -7.63 -18.01 -27.72
CA ILE A 293 -6.65 -16.91 -27.75
C ILE A 293 -7.02 -15.94 -26.63
N LEU A 294 -6.22 -15.91 -25.57
CA LEU A 294 -6.44 -15.08 -24.41
C LEU A 294 -5.60 -13.82 -24.43
N HIS A 295 -6.22 -12.67 -24.17
CA HIS A 295 -5.55 -11.39 -24.01
C HIS A 295 -5.72 -10.88 -22.56
N LYS A 296 -4.65 -10.45 -21.96
CA LYS A 296 -4.65 -9.84 -20.61
C LYS A 296 -4.86 -8.33 -20.70
N SER A 297 -5.37 -7.73 -19.61
CA SER A 297 -5.66 -6.30 -19.51
C SER A 297 -7.06 -5.95 -20.05
N VAL A 298 -7.25 -4.73 -20.56
CA VAL A 298 -8.51 -4.32 -21.20
C VAL A 298 -8.62 -4.89 -22.60
N LEU A 299 -9.85 -4.96 -23.14
CA LEU A 299 -10.07 -5.45 -24.49
C LEU A 299 -9.35 -4.54 -25.52
N PRO A 300 -8.48 -5.08 -26.40
CA PRO A 300 -7.80 -4.30 -27.41
C PRO A 300 -8.76 -3.55 -28.33
N GLY A 301 -8.62 -2.22 -28.41
CA GLY A 301 -9.51 -1.39 -29.22
C GLY A 301 -10.94 -1.28 -28.69
N GLY A 302 -11.22 -1.86 -27.52
CA GLY A 302 -12.52 -1.81 -26.85
C GLY A 302 -12.81 -0.47 -26.15
N THR A 303 -13.86 -0.48 -25.35
CA THR A 303 -14.32 0.66 -24.54
C THR A 303 -14.21 0.35 -23.06
N THR A 304 -13.52 1.19 -22.32
CA THR A 304 -13.32 1.01 -20.88
C THR A 304 -14.05 2.10 -20.11
N CYS A 305 -14.85 1.72 -19.11
CA CYS A 305 -15.43 2.65 -18.14
C CYS A 305 -14.60 2.65 -16.86
N VAL A 306 -14.25 3.82 -16.34
CA VAL A 306 -13.61 3.96 -15.02
C VAL A 306 -14.52 4.75 -14.09
N ILE A 307 -14.97 4.13 -13.01
CA ILE A 307 -15.82 4.79 -12.01
C ILE A 307 -14.94 5.35 -10.91
N GLY A 308 -14.80 6.66 -10.88
CA GLY A 308 -13.99 7.40 -9.91
C GLY A 308 -13.19 8.55 -10.52
N SER A 309 -12.68 9.42 -9.64
CA SER A 309 -11.90 10.62 -10.01
C SER A 309 -10.66 10.84 -9.14
N GLY A 310 -10.31 9.87 -8.30
CA GLY A 310 -9.09 9.90 -7.48
C GLY A 310 -7.85 9.49 -8.28
N ALA A 311 -6.68 9.58 -7.66
CA ALA A 311 -5.42 9.24 -8.31
C ALA A 311 -5.41 7.81 -8.90
N MET A 312 -5.96 6.83 -8.18
CA MET A 312 -6.02 5.45 -8.67
C MET A 312 -6.95 5.30 -9.87
N ALA A 313 -8.09 6.02 -9.89
CA ALA A 313 -8.98 6.04 -11.05
C ALA A 313 -8.29 6.64 -12.28
N MET A 314 -7.58 7.76 -12.13
CA MET A 314 -6.83 8.37 -13.24
C MET A 314 -5.67 7.50 -13.70
N MET A 315 -4.95 6.88 -12.77
CA MET A 315 -3.90 5.92 -13.13
C MET A 315 -4.48 4.70 -13.86
N SER A 316 -5.67 4.21 -13.47
CA SER A 316 -6.38 3.15 -14.21
C SER A 316 -6.74 3.58 -15.64
N MET A 317 -7.12 4.85 -15.86
CA MET A 317 -7.34 5.39 -17.20
C MET A 317 -6.05 5.41 -18.01
N MET A 318 -4.93 5.83 -17.40
CA MET A 318 -3.61 5.80 -18.06
C MET A 318 -3.22 4.37 -18.44
N PHE A 319 -3.41 3.40 -17.55
CA PHE A 319 -3.14 1.98 -17.84
C PHE A 319 -4.02 1.44 -18.95
N ALA A 320 -5.32 1.79 -18.96
CA ALA A 320 -6.23 1.38 -20.04
C ALA A 320 -5.88 1.97 -21.43
N LEU A 321 -5.04 3.00 -21.48
CA LEU A 321 -4.61 3.67 -22.70
C LEU A 321 -3.18 3.31 -23.15
N VAL A 322 -2.48 2.48 -22.37
CA VAL A 322 -1.10 2.05 -22.67
C VAL A 322 -1.09 0.88 -23.63
N ASN A 323 -0.17 0.93 -24.59
CA ASN A 323 0.31 -0.24 -25.33
C ASN A 323 1.68 -0.62 -24.80
N ASP A 324 1.86 -1.86 -24.39
CA ASP A 324 3.17 -2.39 -23.98
C ASP A 324 3.26 -3.88 -24.33
N ASP A 325 4.02 -4.19 -25.36
CA ASP A 325 4.15 -5.56 -25.88
C ASP A 325 4.85 -6.49 -24.85
N VAL A 326 5.73 -5.95 -24.01
CA VAL A 326 6.44 -6.74 -22.98
C VAL A 326 5.49 -7.22 -21.90
N LEU A 327 4.48 -6.42 -21.58
CA LEU A 327 3.44 -6.76 -20.61
C LEU A 327 2.22 -7.43 -21.26
N GLY A 328 2.19 -7.52 -22.59
CA GLY A 328 1.04 -8.00 -23.35
C GLY A 328 -0.19 -7.10 -23.16
N MET A 329 0.03 -5.79 -22.96
CA MET A 329 -1.05 -4.82 -22.76
C MET A 329 -1.35 -4.09 -24.06
N SER A 330 -2.63 -4.00 -24.41
CA SER A 330 -3.11 -3.21 -25.53
C SER A 330 -4.07 -2.13 -25.04
N SER A 331 -4.07 -0.98 -25.73
CA SER A 331 -4.92 0.13 -25.33
C SER A 331 -6.39 -0.07 -25.70
N ALA A 332 -7.28 0.42 -24.85
CA ALA A 332 -8.65 0.71 -25.21
C ALA A 332 -8.72 1.79 -26.30
N ALA A 333 -9.70 1.71 -27.19
CA ALA A 333 -9.96 2.79 -28.15
C ALA A 333 -10.50 4.04 -27.47
N GLN A 334 -11.21 3.87 -26.37
CA GLN A 334 -11.77 4.97 -25.59
C GLN A 334 -11.97 4.60 -24.11
N VAL A 335 -11.75 5.59 -23.25
CA VAL A 335 -11.99 5.49 -21.80
C VAL A 335 -13.08 6.49 -21.40
N VAL A 336 -14.08 6.02 -20.68
CA VAL A 336 -15.14 6.86 -20.13
C VAL A 336 -14.96 6.98 -18.63
N ALA A 337 -14.66 8.19 -18.17
CA ALA A 337 -14.52 8.49 -16.75
C ALA A 337 -15.87 8.93 -16.16
N VAL A 338 -16.40 8.15 -15.24
CA VAL A 338 -17.61 8.48 -14.49
C VAL A 338 -17.24 9.22 -13.21
N VAL A 339 -17.73 10.45 -13.06
CA VAL A 339 -17.41 11.33 -11.94
C VAL A 339 -18.65 11.99 -11.36
N ARG A 340 -18.59 12.41 -10.07
CA ARG A 340 -19.77 12.95 -9.35
C ARG A 340 -20.01 14.45 -9.54
N GLY A 341 -19.06 15.21 -10.08
CA GLY A 341 -19.19 16.67 -10.23
C GLY A 341 -18.37 17.24 -11.35
N ASP A 342 -18.71 18.44 -11.76
CA ASP A 342 -18.03 19.15 -12.84
C ASP A 342 -16.58 19.48 -12.49
N ASP A 343 -16.31 19.85 -11.22
CA ASP A 343 -14.95 20.05 -10.70
C ASP A 343 -14.05 18.81 -10.87
N LYS A 344 -14.64 17.62 -10.69
CA LYS A 344 -13.96 16.34 -10.90
C LYS A 344 -13.77 16.02 -12.37
N ALA A 345 -14.74 16.37 -13.21
CA ALA A 345 -14.62 16.21 -14.66
C ALA A 345 -13.51 17.12 -15.22
N ASP A 346 -13.43 18.38 -14.75
CA ASP A 346 -12.37 19.31 -15.12
C ASP A 346 -11.00 18.82 -14.66
N LEU A 347 -10.92 18.26 -13.45
CA LEU A 347 -9.69 17.66 -12.94
C LEU A 347 -9.23 16.49 -13.82
N VAL A 348 -10.14 15.58 -14.17
CA VAL A 348 -9.82 14.43 -15.06
C VAL A 348 -9.34 14.94 -16.42
N ARG A 349 -10.06 15.85 -17.05
CA ARG A 349 -9.69 16.43 -18.36
C ARG A 349 -8.30 17.07 -18.33
N ARG A 350 -7.99 17.82 -17.28
CA ARG A 350 -6.69 18.49 -17.12
C ARG A 350 -5.54 17.52 -16.92
N ILE A 351 -5.75 16.48 -16.10
CA ILE A 351 -4.69 15.49 -15.77
C ILE A 351 -4.46 14.55 -16.93
N MET A 352 -5.52 13.99 -17.50
CA MET A 352 -5.41 13.01 -18.56
C MET A 352 -4.93 13.67 -19.87
N ALA A 353 -5.51 14.81 -20.24
CA ALA A 353 -5.18 15.55 -21.47
C ALA A 353 -5.09 14.65 -22.72
N ASP A 354 -5.93 13.60 -22.78
CA ASP A 354 -5.98 12.61 -23.87
C ASP A 354 -7.38 12.64 -24.50
N PRO A 355 -7.50 12.83 -25.82
CA PRO A 355 -8.80 12.92 -26.51
C PRO A 355 -9.60 11.63 -26.45
N ARG A 356 -8.97 10.50 -26.12
CA ARG A 356 -9.66 9.21 -25.93
C ARG A 356 -10.40 9.14 -24.58
N VAL A 357 -10.19 10.12 -23.67
CA VAL A 357 -10.87 10.17 -22.37
C VAL A 357 -12.09 11.06 -22.43
N VAL A 358 -13.27 10.48 -22.24
CA VAL A 358 -14.55 11.18 -22.17
C VAL A 358 -15.03 11.21 -20.72
N THR A 359 -15.48 12.37 -20.25
CA THR A 359 -16.02 12.47 -18.88
C THR A 359 -17.54 12.47 -18.89
N VAL A 360 -18.14 11.65 -18.03
CA VAL A 360 -19.59 11.64 -17.76
C VAL A 360 -19.82 12.04 -16.31
N VAL A 361 -20.47 13.19 -16.12
CA VAL A 361 -20.86 13.66 -14.78
C VAL A 361 -22.20 13.04 -14.40
N CYS A 362 -22.23 12.31 -13.28
CA CYS A 362 -23.42 11.71 -12.72
C CYS A 362 -23.41 11.85 -11.20
N LYS A 363 -24.30 12.67 -10.66
CA LYS A 363 -24.44 12.88 -9.20
C LYS A 363 -25.29 11.80 -8.55
N ASP A 364 -26.29 11.35 -9.26
CA ASP A 364 -27.21 10.29 -8.84
C ASP A 364 -26.83 8.98 -9.54
N GLU A 365 -26.28 8.06 -8.80
CA GLU A 365 -25.78 6.80 -9.30
C GLU A 365 -26.89 5.94 -9.96
N SER A 366 -28.16 6.07 -9.51
CA SER A 366 -29.29 5.34 -10.10
C SER A 366 -29.59 5.74 -11.56
N GLN A 367 -29.20 6.95 -11.95
CA GLN A 367 -29.39 7.48 -13.30
C GLN A 367 -28.20 7.18 -14.23
N LEU A 368 -27.15 6.53 -13.74
CA LEU A 368 -25.89 6.38 -14.46
C LEU A 368 -26.02 5.71 -15.83
N PRO A 369 -26.74 4.56 -15.99
CA PRO A 369 -26.89 3.94 -17.31
C PRO A 369 -27.56 4.87 -18.33
N GLY A 370 -28.65 5.51 -17.96
CA GLY A 370 -29.34 6.50 -18.82
C GLY A 370 -28.46 7.72 -19.14
N ARG A 371 -27.66 8.18 -18.18
CA ARG A 371 -26.77 9.31 -18.38
C ARG A 371 -25.64 8.97 -19.36
N ILE A 372 -25.06 7.77 -19.26
CA ILE A 372 -24.06 7.28 -20.21
C ILE A 372 -24.66 7.17 -21.61
N ALA A 373 -25.84 6.53 -21.73
CA ALA A 373 -26.52 6.40 -23.02
C ALA A 373 -26.76 7.76 -23.67
N LYS A 374 -27.14 8.78 -22.90
CA LYS A 374 -27.42 10.13 -23.38
C LYS A 374 -26.16 10.92 -23.74
N VAL A 375 -25.08 10.82 -22.96
CA VAL A 375 -23.86 11.65 -23.12
C VAL A 375 -22.85 10.96 -24.02
N TYR A 376 -22.62 9.69 -23.80
CA TYR A 376 -21.59 8.91 -24.51
C TYR A 376 -22.12 8.17 -25.73
N GLY A 377 -23.35 7.66 -25.69
CA GLY A 377 -23.95 6.88 -26.79
C GLY A 377 -23.86 7.55 -28.16
N PRO A 378 -24.23 8.84 -28.34
CA PRO A 378 -24.08 9.55 -29.61
C PRO A 378 -22.62 9.65 -30.10
N GLN A 379 -21.67 9.88 -29.21
CA GLN A 379 -20.23 9.96 -29.54
C GLN A 379 -19.70 8.58 -29.98
N TYR A 380 -20.14 7.51 -29.30
CA TYR A 380 -19.81 6.15 -29.69
C TYR A 380 -20.34 5.82 -31.08
N GLN A 381 -21.61 6.13 -31.36
CA GLN A 381 -22.25 5.90 -32.66
C GLN A 381 -21.56 6.70 -33.77
N GLN A 382 -21.23 7.97 -33.53
CA GLN A 382 -20.49 8.80 -34.50
C GLN A 382 -19.13 8.20 -34.86
N ARG A 383 -18.42 7.66 -33.86
CA ARG A 383 -17.07 7.08 -34.05
C ARG A 383 -17.12 5.69 -34.69
N THR A 384 -18.06 4.84 -34.32
CA THR A 384 -18.06 3.43 -34.69
C THR A 384 -19.10 3.05 -35.73
N GLY A 385 -20.10 3.89 -35.98
CA GLY A 385 -21.27 3.57 -36.77
C GLY A 385 -22.28 2.63 -36.07
N LYS A 386 -22.01 2.23 -34.81
CA LYS A 386 -22.81 1.24 -34.07
C LYS A 386 -23.52 1.91 -32.86
N SER A 387 -24.63 1.31 -32.42
CA SER A 387 -25.24 1.68 -31.15
C SER A 387 -24.40 1.23 -29.96
N PHE A 388 -24.39 2.04 -28.91
CA PHE A 388 -23.71 1.70 -27.66
C PHE A 388 -24.59 0.76 -26.81
N HIS A 389 -24.07 -0.39 -26.41
CA HIS A 389 -24.78 -1.40 -25.63
C HIS A 389 -24.09 -1.77 -24.30
N GLY A 390 -23.03 -1.05 -23.90
CA GLY A 390 -22.25 -1.29 -22.69
C GLY A 390 -20.75 -1.25 -22.94
N PHE A 391 -19.98 -1.35 -21.87
CA PHE A 391 -18.53 -1.31 -21.89
C PHE A 391 -17.93 -2.71 -21.92
N ASP A 392 -16.84 -2.87 -22.65
CA ASP A 392 -16.06 -4.11 -22.66
C ASP A 392 -15.34 -4.31 -21.32
N ASP A 393 -14.93 -3.21 -20.69
CA ASP A 393 -14.31 -3.22 -19.37
C ASP A 393 -14.91 -2.14 -18.46
N VAL A 394 -15.16 -2.49 -17.20
CA VAL A 394 -15.57 -1.53 -16.16
C VAL A 394 -14.63 -1.63 -14.96
N ILE A 395 -13.91 -0.57 -14.66
CA ILE A 395 -12.98 -0.50 -13.54
C ILE A 395 -13.63 0.29 -12.40
N VAL A 396 -13.90 -0.37 -11.28
CA VAL A 396 -14.45 0.24 -10.07
C VAL A 396 -13.29 0.72 -9.21
N ALA A 397 -12.92 2.00 -9.35
CA ALA A 397 -11.79 2.61 -8.62
C ALA A 397 -12.24 3.49 -7.45
N ALA A 398 -13.52 3.63 -7.21
CA ALA A 398 -14.12 4.36 -6.09
C ALA A 398 -15.54 3.87 -5.83
N GLY A 399 -16.12 4.23 -4.68
CA GLY A 399 -17.52 3.99 -4.38
C GLY A 399 -17.74 3.08 -3.17
N ASN A 400 -18.91 2.46 -3.17
CA ASN A 400 -19.38 1.53 -2.13
C ASN A 400 -19.84 0.21 -2.79
N ALA A 401 -20.52 -0.68 -2.07
CA ALA A 401 -21.00 -1.94 -2.62
C ALA A 401 -21.98 -1.76 -3.80
N GLN A 402 -22.84 -0.73 -3.74
CA GLN A 402 -23.78 -0.42 -4.82
C GLN A 402 -23.08 0.01 -6.11
N THR A 403 -21.87 0.58 -6.03
CA THR A 403 -21.08 0.92 -7.22
C THR A 403 -20.72 -0.33 -8.03
N LEU A 404 -20.59 -1.49 -7.39
CA LEU A 404 -20.34 -2.76 -8.08
C LEU A 404 -21.61 -3.24 -8.84
N SER A 405 -22.81 -3.08 -8.25
CA SER A 405 -24.07 -3.34 -8.94
C SER A 405 -24.26 -2.40 -10.15
N LEU A 406 -23.87 -1.14 -10.01
CA LEU A 406 -23.87 -0.19 -11.13
C LEU A 406 -22.89 -0.57 -12.23
N ALA A 407 -21.69 -1.01 -11.88
CA ALA A 407 -20.69 -1.49 -12.83
C ALA A 407 -21.27 -2.67 -13.65
N HIS A 408 -21.99 -3.57 -12.99
CA HIS A 408 -22.68 -4.69 -13.64
C HIS A 408 -23.75 -4.23 -14.66
N ALA A 409 -24.50 -3.17 -14.35
CA ALA A 409 -25.48 -2.60 -15.28
C ALA A 409 -24.86 -1.85 -16.48
N LEU A 410 -23.56 -1.65 -16.51
CA LEU A 410 -22.84 -0.91 -17.55
C LEU A 410 -22.07 -1.81 -18.53
N ILE A 411 -21.93 -3.10 -18.28
CA ILE A 411 -21.14 -4.00 -19.13
C ILE A 411 -21.81 -4.29 -20.46
N ALA A 412 -20.98 -4.57 -21.45
CA ALA A 412 -21.43 -5.07 -22.75
C ALA A 412 -22.12 -6.44 -22.61
N PRO A 413 -23.04 -6.80 -23.54
CA PRO A 413 -23.83 -8.02 -23.46
C PRO A 413 -23.02 -9.31 -23.44
N THR A 414 -21.77 -9.30 -23.92
CA THR A 414 -20.92 -10.49 -24.01
C THR A 414 -19.46 -10.15 -23.75
N GLY A 415 -18.73 -11.05 -23.10
CA GLY A 415 -17.28 -11.01 -22.95
C GLY A 415 -16.73 -9.91 -22.03
N ALA A 416 -17.59 -9.12 -21.40
CA ALA A 416 -17.16 -7.96 -20.60
C ALA A 416 -16.47 -8.36 -19.30
N ARG A 417 -15.63 -7.45 -18.78
CA ARG A 417 -14.92 -7.64 -17.51
C ARG A 417 -15.21 -6.49 -16.54
N ILE A 418 -15.44 -6.84 -15.28
CA ILE A 418 -15.49 -5.87 -14.17
C ILE A 418 -14.28 -6.09 -13.29
N MET A 419 -13.49 -5.03 -13.13
CA MET A 419 -12.32 -4.99 -12.25
C MET A 419 -12.70 -4.24 -10.95
N ALA A 420 -12.97 -4.98 -9.87
CA ALA A 420 -13.30 -4.43 -8.57
C ALA A 420 -11.99 -4.03 -7.85
N PHE A 421 -11.42 -2.88 -8.21
CA PHE A 421 -10.17 -2.39 -7.65
C PHE A 421 -10.36 -1.67 -6.31
N ALA A 422 -11.45 -0.92 -6.15
CA ALA A 422 -11.74 -0.27 -4.88
C ALA A 422 -12.19 -1.27 -3.82
N GLY A 423 -11.60 -1.19 -2.63
CA GLY A 423 -12.08 -1.97 -1.47
C GLY A 423 -13.43 -1.46 -0.99
N THR A 424 -14.50 -2.13 -1.40
CA THR A 424 -15.88 -1.87 -0.96
C THR A 424 -16.29 -2.87 0.12
N ARG A 425 -17.25 -2.50 0.96
CA ARG A 425 -17.79 -3.35 2.02
C ARG A 425 -19.32 -3.40 1.92
N GLY A 426 -19.90 -4.52 2.33
CA GLY A 426 -21.32 -4.77 2.33
C GLY A 426 -21.78 -5.60 1.13
N PRO A 427 -23.05 -6.06 1.14
CA PRO A 427 -23.64 -6.83 0.05
C PRO A 427 -23.86 -5.95 -1.19
N CYS A 428 -23.80 -6.57 -2.37
CA CYS A 428 -24.21 -5.99 -3.64
C CYS A 428 -25.07 -6.99 -4.40
N GLU A 429 -25.97 -6.50 -5.24
CA GLU A 429 -26.83 -7.33 -6.09
C GLU A 429 -26.20 -7.42 -7.48
N LEU A 430 -26.10 -8.66 -7.98
CA LEU A 430 -25.57 -8.97 -9.30
C LEU A 430 -26.49 -10.01 -9.97
N GLU A 431 -26.82 -9.81 -11.24
CA GLU A 431 -27.57 -10.79 -12.00
C GLU A 431 -26.66 -11.96 -12.38
N SER A 432 -27.04 -13.17 -11.98
CA SER A 432 -26.18 -14.35 -12.14
C SER A 432 -26.05 -14.84 -13.58
N GLY A 433 -27.06 -14.59 -14.40
CA GLY A 433 -27.11 -15.10 -15.78
C GLY A 433 -26.00 -14.60 -16.69
N VAL A 434 -25.56 -13.36 -16.50
CA VAL A 434 -24.52 -12.77 -17.35
C VAL A 434 -23.14 -13.45 -17.19
N TRP A 435 -22.86 -14.01 -16.04
CA TRP A 435 -21.59 -14.70 -15.80
C TRP A 435 -21.46 -15.99 -16.61
N HIS A 436 -22.58 -16.69 -16.79
CA HIS A 436 -22.61 -17.93 -17.54
C HIS A 436 -22.91 -17.71 -19.03
N TYR A 437 -24.02 -17.02 -19.34
CA TYR A 437 -24.51 -16.92 -20.70
C TYR A 437 -23.82 -15.87 -21.55
N ALA A 438 -23.30 -14.82 -20.92
CA ALA A 438 -22.62 -13.73 -21.59
C ALA A 438 -21.08 -13.80 -21.48
N ASN A 439 -20.52 -14.85 -20.86
CA ASN A 439 -19.08 -14.97 -20.62
C ASN A 439 -18.49 -13.73 -19.98
N ALA A 440 -19.24 -13.05 -19.11
CA ALA A 440 -18.74 -11.91 -18.37
C ALA A 440 -17.82 -12.37 -17.21
N GLY A 441 -16.94 -11.49 -16.74
CA GLY A 441 -16.05 -11.79 -15.63
C GLY A 441 -16.04 -10.68 -14.57
N LEU A 442 -16.06 -11.07 -13.30
CA LEU A 442 -15.84 -10.20 -12.15
C LEU A 442 -14.52 -10.57 -11.47
N LEU A 443 -13.63 -9.61 -11.36
CA LEU A 443 -12.30 -9.78 -10.80
C LEU A 443 -12.11 -8.87 -9.59
N GLY A 444 -11.68 -9.46 -8.46
CA GLY A 444 -11.19 -8.73 -7.30
C GLY A 444 -9.68 -8.78 -7.20
N THR A 445 -9.08 -7.71 -6.71
CA THR A 445 -7.63 -7.63 -6.45
C THR A 445 -7.36 -6.86 -5.16
N SER A 446 -6.25 -7.18 -4.50
CA SER A 446 -5.81 -6.48 -3.29
C SER A 446 -4.30 -6.55 -3.16
N GLY A 447 -3.66 -5.37 -3.11
CA GLY A 447 -2.21 -5.24 -3.05
C GLY A 447 -1.52 -5.72 -4.34
N SER A 448 -0.23 -5.95 -4.24
CA SER A 448 0.62 -6.41 -5.35
C SER A 448 1.70 -7.37 -4.83
N ASN A 449 2.66 -7.70 -5.68
CA ASN A 449 3.83 -8.50 -5.34
C ASN A 449 5.09 -7.90 -5.95
N THR A 450 6.24 -8.43 -5.55
CA THR A 450 7.56 -7.98 -6.01
C THR A 450 7.65 -7.92 -7.54
N LYS A 451 7.15 -8.94 -8.24
CA LYS A 451 7.23 -8.98 -9.71
C LYS A 451 6.42 -7.86 -10.36
N MET A 452 5.24 -7.55 -9.82
CA MET A 452 4.42 -6.43 -10.33
C MET A 452 5.09 -5.08 -10.08
N LEU A 453 5.81 -4.95 -8.96
CA LEU A 453 6.57 -3.73 -8.66
C LEU A 453 7.74 -3.52 -9.63
N GLU A 454 8.51 -4.59 -9.93
CA GLU A 454 9.55 -4.56 -10.97
C GLU A 454 8.97 -4.16 -12.33
N LEU A 455 7.88 -4.82 -12.74
CA LEU A 455 7.23 -4.54 -14.02
C LEU A 455 6.67 -3.11 -14.10
N ALA A 456 6.17 -2.55 -12.98
CA ALA A 456 5.71 -1.17 -12.92
C ALA A 456 6.87 -0.17 -13.13
N LEU A 457 8.03 -0.41 -12.52
CA LEU A 457 9.23 0.39 -12.75
C LEU A 457 9.72 0.29 -14.18
N GLU A 458 9.74 -0.91 -14.74
CA GLU A 458 10.10 -1.13 -16.14
C GLU A 458 9.13 -0.42 -17.11
N LEU A 459 7.82 -0.49 -16.83
CA LEU A 459 6.80 0.22 -17.60
C LEU A 459 7.05 1.73 -17.57
N PHE A 460 7.30 2.30 -16.39
CA PHE A 460 7.61 3.74 -16.28
C PHE A 460 8.91 4.13 -16.98
N ASN A 461 9.89 3.25 -17.00
CA ASN A 461 11.15 3.49 -17.69
C ASN A 461 11.01 3.42 -19.23
N ARG A 462 10.08 2.60 -19.74
CA ARG A 462 9.83 2.45 -21.19
C ARG A 462 8.75 3.40 -21.71
N SER A 463 7.72 3.67 -20.92
CA SER A 463 6.54 4.43 -21.35
C SER A 463 6.58 5.87 -20.83
N GLN A 464 6.01 6.76 -21.62
CA GLN A 464 5.81 8.16 -21.22
C GLN A 464 4.46 8.33 -20.48
N MET A 465 4.11 7.40 -19.58
CA MET A 465 2.90 7.55 -18.76
C MET A 465 3.04 8.78 -17.85
N PRO A 466 2.13 9.76 -17.95
CA PRO A 466 2.25 11.01 -17.22
C PRO A 466 1.77 10.89 -15.75
N VAL A 467 2.19 9.83 -15.04
CA VAL A 467 1.74 9.57 -13.66
C VAL A 467 2.19 10.65 -12.69
N GLU A 468 3.26 11.38 -12.99
CA GLU A 468 3.74 12.52 -12.20
C GLU A 468 2.70 13.65 -12.11
N ARG A 469 1.76 13.75 -13.08
CA ARG A 469 0.63 14.70 -13.02
C ARG A 469 -0.33 14.41 -11.87
N LEU A 470 -0.26 13.21 -11.29
CA LEU A 470 -1.03 12.83 -10.12
C LEU A 470 -0.41 13.33 -8.81
N ALA A 471 0.86 13.77 -8.83
CA ALA A 471 1.52 14.33 -7.67
C ALA A 471 0.81 15.62 -7.21
N GLY A 472 0.50 15.68 -5.93
CA GLY A 472 -0.12 16.81 -5.29
C GLY A 472 0.91 17.74 -4.63
N LYS A 473 0.48 18.38 -3.55
CA LYS A 473 1.34 19.27 -2.75
C LYS A 473 2.44 18.48 -2.02
N GLY A 474 3.66 19.00 -2.05
CA GLY A 474 4.78 18.52 -1.23
C GLY A 474 4.74 19.10 0.17
N TYR A 475 5.12 18.29 1.14
CA TYR A 475 5.28 18.63 2.54
C TYR A 475 6.66 18.21 3.04
N THR A 476 7.14 18.87 4.09
CA THR A 476 8.36 18.55 4.81
C THR A 476 8.05 18.36 6.28
N PHE A 477 9.00 17.94 7.10
CA PHE A 477 8.79 17.88 8.54
C PHE A 477 8.62 19.27 9.18
N ASN A 478 9.09 20.34 8.54
CA ASN A 478 8.84 21.70 9.02
C ASN A 478 7.33 22.04 8.97
N ASP A 479 6.60 21.52 7.99
CA ASP A 479 5.14 21.67 7.91
C ASP A 479 4.42 20.95 9.06
N PHE A 480 5.05 19.95 9.68
CA PHE A 480 4.49 19.12 10.75
C PHE A 480 4.88 19.59 12.16
N ALA A 481 5.53 20.74 12.28
CA ALA A 481 5.87 21.33 13.57
C ALA A 481 4.62 21.66 14.44
N THR A 482 3.43 21.66 13.85
CA THR A 482 2.17 21.89 14.54
C THR A 482 1.13 20.82 14.19
N PRO A 483 0.18 20.52 15.11
CA PRO A 483 -0.93 19.63 14.81
C PRO A 483 -1.79 20.08 13.61
N ALA A 484 -1.86 21.38 13.35
CA ALA A 484 -2.58 21.93 12.20
C ALA A 484 -1.88 21.57 10.88
N GLY A 485 -0.56 21.63 10.82
CA GLY A 485 0.23 21.21 9.65
C GLY A 485 0.10 19.72 9.35
N ILE A 486 0.16 18.88 10.39
CA ILE A 486 -0.08 17.44 10.24
C ILE A 486 -1.49 17.18 9.68
N ARG A 487 -2.50 17.84 10.26
CA ARG A 487 -3.89 17.73 9.80
C ARG A 487 -4.04 18.16 8.35
N ALA A 488 -3.40 19.27 7.95
CA ALA A 488 -3.40 19.75 6.58
C ALA A 488 -2.88 18.71 5.58
N PHE A 489 -1.86 17.93 5.93
CA PHE A 489 -1.37 16.83 5.09
C PHE A 489 -2.42 15.73 4.90
N PHE A 490 -3.10 15.28 5.97
CA PHE A 490 -4.08 14.20 5.87
C PHE A 490 -5.42 14.63 5.27
N GLU A 491 -5.81 15.90 5.42
CA GLU A 491 -7.02 16.49 4.87
C GLU A 491 -6.84 17.10 3.46
N ASP A 492 -5.61 17.14 2.97
CA ASP A 492 -5.28 17.68 1.64
C ASP A 492 -6.12 16.99 0.55
N LYS A 493 -6.80 17.78 -0.26
CA LYS A 493 -7.69 17.30 -1.33
C LYS A 493 -6.98 17.12 -2.68
N HIS A 494 -5.69 17.41 -2.76
CA HIS A 494 -4.89 17.11 -3.94
C HIS A 494 -4.78 15.59 -4.14
N LEU A 495 -4.53 15.16 -5.36
CA LEU A 495 -4.58 13.74 -5.72
C LEU A 495 -3.65 12.86 -4.89
N ARG A 496 -2.36 13.21 -4.88
CA ARG A 496 -1.32 12.49 -4.13
C ARG A 496 -0.38 13.48 -3.45
N PRO A 497 -0.76 14.04 -2.30
CA PRO A 497 0.18 14.78 -1.47
C PRO A 497 1.35 13.87 -1.07
N TYR A 498 2.52 14.44 -0.87
CA TYR A 498 3.70 13.67 -0.52
C TYR A 498 4.54 14.37 0.54
N LEU A 499 5.30 13.58 1.28
CA LEU A 499 6.30 14.03 2.24
C LEU A 499 7.69 13.81 1.64
N GLN A 500 8.55 14.82 1.78
CA GLN A 500 10.00 14.76 1.55
C GLN A 500 10.71 14.97 2.89
N PRO A 501 11.00 13.90 3.63
CA PRO A 501 11.42 14.00 5.03
C PRO A 501 12.79 14.63 5.24
N ASN A 502 13.64 14.60 4.21
CA ASN A 502 15.03 15.06 4.26
C ASN A 502 15.28 16.37 3.51
N THR A 503 14.20 17.07 3.13
CA THR A 503 14.29 18.44 2.60
C THR A 503 14.07 19.44 3.73
N ALA A 504 14.88 20.51 3.73
CA ALA A 504 14.82 21.59 4.72
C ALA A 504 13.56 22.45 4.53
#